data_3aef53d599533ddeaff2f1267d0b6d78
#
_entry.id   3aef53d599533ddeaff2f1267d0b6d78
#
_cell.length_a   1.000
_cell.length_b   1.000
_cell.length_c   1.000
_cell.angle_alpha   90.00
_cell.angle_beta   90.00
_cell.angle_gamma   90.00
#
_symmetry.space_group_name_H-M   'P 1'
#
loop_
_entity.id
_entity.type
_entity.pdbx_description
1 polymer ?
#
loop_
_entity_poly.entity_id
_entity_poly.type
_entity_poly.pdbx_seq_one_letter_code
_entity_poly.pdbx_strand_id
1 'polypeptide(L)'
;MKNNIKELLNTAVQANDLFMKRYKESATTIGLMDQALRNLGNNSEAVTIDSASLNKKLVFIILDSQPDIVGVGIGINGGEDLSLLGQYELNQLTTAKVVNLLEENLL
;
A
#
# COMPACT_ATOMS: atom_id res chain seq x y z
N MET A 1 6.40 -15.39 -4.21
CA MET A 1 6.45 -13.98 -3.74
C MET A 1 7.90 -13.60 -3.40
N LYS A 2 8.35 -12.46 -3.89
CA LYS A 2 9.70 -11.97 -3.63
C LYS A 2 9.83 -11.48 -2.19
N ASN A 3 11.06 -11.52 -1.65
CA ASN A 3 11.31 -11.14 -0.26
C ASN A 3 10.91 -9.68 0.04
N ASN A 4 11.17 -8.77 -0.91
CA ASN A 4 10.87 -7.35 -0.72
C ASN A 4 9.38 -7.09 -0.58
N ILE A 5 8.55 -7.78 -1.38
CA ILE A 5 7.10 -7.63 -1.26
C ILE A 5 6.56 -8.28 0.01
N LYS A 6 7.18 -9.38 0.47
CA LYS A 6 6.81 -9.99 1.76
C LYS A 6 7.09 -9.04 2.91
N GLU A 7 8.24 -8.37 2.88
CA GLU A 7 8.64 -7.41 3.89
C GLU A 7 7.67 -6.21 3.90
N LEU A 8 7.34 -5.69 2.73
CA LEU A 8 6.37 -4.63 2.59
C LEU A 8 4.99 -5.06 3.09
N LEU A 9 4.55 -6.26 2.74
CA LEU A 9 3.27 -6.80 3.19
C LEU A 9 3.22 -6.90 4.71
N ASN A 10 4.28 -7.41 5.35
CA ASN A 10 4.36 -7.50 6.80
C ASN A 10 4.26 -6.13 7.46
N THR A 11 4.96 -5.15 6.92
CA THR A 11 4.92 -3.76 7.41
C THR A 11 3.50 -3.20 7.27
N ALA A 12 2.87 -3.41 6.13
CA ALA A 12 1.50 -2.94 5.87
C ALA A 12 0.48 -3.59 6.83
N VAL A 13 0.61 -4.89 7.08
CA VAL A 13 -0.28 -5.60 8.02
C VAL A 13 -0.15 -5.03 9.42
N GLN A 14 1.08 -4.82 9.90
CA GLN A 14 1.31 -4.26 11.22
C GLN A 14 0.77 -2.82 11.32
N ALA A 15 1.00 -2.01 10.29
CA ALA A 15 0.51 -0.64 10.25
C ALA A 15 -1.02 -0.58 10.23
N ASN A 16 -1.64 -1.46 9.45
CA ASN A 16 -3.10 -1.54 9.37
C ASN A 16 -3.72 -1.92 10.72
N ASP A 17 -3.11 -2.88 11.41
CA ASP A 17 -3.56 -3.27 12.76
C ASP A 17 -3.49 -2.11 13.74
N LEU A 18 -2.39 -1.36 13.74
CA LEU A 18 -2.23 -0.19 14.61
C LEU A 18 -3.22 0.90 14.26
N PHE A 19 -3.42 1.13 12.96
CA PHE A 19 -4.37 2.14 12.47
C PHE A 19 -5.79 1.83 12.93
N MET A 20 -6.22 0.58 12.78
CA MET A 20 -7.55 0.15 13.20
C MET A 20 -7.74 0.20 14.72
N LYS A 21 -6.69 -0.01 15.49
CA LYS A 21 -6.75 0.12 16.95
C LYS A 21 -6.89 1.57 17.38
N ARG A 22 -6.26 2.51 16.67
CA ARG A 22 -6.37 3.94 16.95
C ARG A 22 -7.70 4.52 16.47
N TYR A 23 -8.19 4.04 15.35
CA TYR A 23 -9.39 4.56 14.68
C TYR A 23 -10.37 3.42 14.49
N LYS A 24 -11.09 3.09 15.56
CA LYS A 24 -11.95 1.89 15.64
C LYS A 24 -13.10 1.89 14.63
N GLU A 25 -13.48 3.06 14.14
CA GLU A 25 -14.55 3.19 13.15
C GLU A 25 -14.03 2.99 11.72
N SER A 26 -12.72 2.99 11.54
CA SER A 26 -12.11 2.76 10.23
C SER A 26 -12.01 1.27 9.98
N ALA A 27 -12.58 0.82 8.87
CA ALA A 27 -12.47 -0.57 8.42
C ALA A 27 -11.64 -0.59 7.15
N THR A 28 -10.37 -0.96 7.28
CA THR A 28 -9.46 -1.07 6.15
C THR A 28 -9.09 -2.52 5.90
N THR A 29 -8.88 -2.86 4.63
CA THR A 29 -8.51 -4.21 4.22
C THR A 29 -7.23 -4.19 3.42
N ILE A 30 -6.42 -5.24 3.57
CA ILE A 30 -5.17 -5.38 2.84
C ILE A 30 -5.37 -6.29 1.65
N GLY A 31 -4.84 -5.88 0.50
CA GLY A 31 -4.81 -6.66 -0.72
C GLY A 31 -3.40 -6.80 -1.24
N LEU A 32 -3.19 -7.85 -2.02
CA LEU A 32 -1.93 -8.10 -2.71
C LEU A 32 -2.22 -8.22 -4.20
N MET A 33 -1.53 -7.40 -5.01
CA MET A 33 -1.65 -7.41 -6.46
C MET A 33 -0.33 -7.88 -7.06
N ASP A 34 -0.17 -9.16 -7.19
CA ASP A 34 1.00 -9.79 -7.76
C ASP A 34 0.69 -10.30 -9.17
N GLN A 35 -0.17 -11.32 -9.23
CA GLN A 35 -0.50 -11.99 -10.47
C GLN A 35 -1.24 -11.10 -11.45
N ALA A 36 -2.14 -10.25 -10.95
CA ALA A 36 -2.94 -9.37 -11.79
C ALA A 36 -2.07 -8.38 -12.56
N LEU A 37 -1.07 -7.79 -11.89
CA LEU A 37 -0.16 -6.84 -12.54
C LEU A 37 0.71 -7.54 -13.57
N ARG A 38 1.21 -8.72 -13.27
CA ARG A 38 2.05 -9.49 -14.19
C ARG A 38 1.27 -9.95 -15.41
N ASN A 39 0.01 -10.33 -15.23
CA ASN A 39 -0.88 -10.73 -16.32
C ASN A 39 -1.17 -9.58 -17.29
N LEU A 40 -1.10 -8.34 -16.81
CA LEU A 40 -1.24 -7.14 -17.65
C LEU A 40 0.08 -6.72 -18.30
N GLY A 41 1.16 -7.49 -18.11
CA GLY A 41 2.47 -7.18 -18.66
C GLY A 41 3.30 -6.22 -17.80
N ASN A 42 2.84 -5.90 -16.60
CA ASN A 42 3.58 -5.03 -15.68
C ASN A 42 4.53 -5.85 -14.81
N ASN A 43 5.81 -5.54 -14.86
CA ASN A 43 6.82 -6.20 -14.04
C ASN A 43 6.89 -5.54 -12.67
N SER A 44 5.83 -5.75 -11.89
CA SER A 44 5.68 -5.12 -10.58
C SER A 44 4.77 -5.94 -9.68
N GLU A 45 4.85 -5.64 -8.38
CA GLU A 45 3.96 -6.18 -7.37
C GLU A 45 3.46 -5.01 -6.51
N ALA A 46 2.26 -5.12 -5.98
CA ALA A 46 1.69 -4.05 -5.16
C ALA A 46 0.97 -4.62 -3.94
N VAL A 47 1.07 -3.87 -2.83
CA VAL A 47 0.26 -4.07 -1.63
C VAL A 47 -0.71 -2.91 -1.55
N THR A 48 -1.97 -3.18 -1.26
CA THR A 48 -3.00 -2.15 -1.15
C THR A 48 -3.63 -2.16 0.24
N ILE A 49 -4.03 -0.98 0.71
CA ILE A 49 -4.85 -0.84 1.91
C ILE A 49 -6.08 -0.05 1.49
N ASP A 50 -7.24 -0.71 1.51
CA ASP A 50 -8.50 -0.16 1.04
C ASP A 50 -9.36 0.37 2.17
N SER A 51 -9.94 1.55 1.99
CA SER A 51 -11.02 2.06 2.83
C SER A 51 -12.32 2.10 2.01
N ALA A 52 -13.19 1.13 2.26
CA ALA A 52 -14.45 1.04 1.53
C ALA A 52 -15.37 2.23 1.81
N SER A 53 -15.40 2.70 3.06
CA SER A 53 -16.26 3.82 3.45
C SER A 53 -15.88 5.13 2.78
N LEU A 54 -14.58 5.34 2.50
CA LEU A 54 -14.09 6.53 1.82
C LEU A 54 -13.92 6.33 0.31
N ASN A 55 -14.09 5.10 -0.17
CA ASN A 55 -13.85 4.72 -1.55
C ASN A 55 -12.46 5.11 -2.01
N LYS A 56 -11.47 4.93 -1.12
CA LYS A 56 -10.07 5.25 -1.36
C LYS A 56 -9.19 4.04 -1.08
N LYS A 57 -8.06 4.01 -1.76
CA LYS A 57 -7.10 2.91 -1.67
C LYS A 57 -5.69 3.48 -1.64
N LEU A 58 -4.91 3.11 -0.63
CA LEU A 58 -3.48 3.43 -0.59
C LEU A 58 -2.72 2.28 -1.24
N VAL A 59 -1.87 2.60 -2.22
CA VAL A 59 -1.19 1.60 -3.05
C VAL A 59 0.32 1.73 -2.88
N PHE A 60 0.98 0.60 -2.60
CA PHE A 60 2.44 0.52 -2.48
C PHE A 60 2.94 -0.40 -3.59
N ILE A 61 3.75 0.13 -4.50
CA ILE A 61 4.20 -0.60 -5.70
C ILE A 61 5.72 -0.76 -5.67
N ILE A 62 6.18 -1.98 -5.94
CA ILE A 62 7.60 -2.27 -6.14
C ILE A 62 7.77 -2.77 -7.58
N LEU A 63 8.60 -2.07 -8.35
CA LEU A 63 8.97 -2.50 -9.70
C LEU A 63 10.09 -3.53 -9.60
N ASP A 64 10.03 -4.56 -10.46
CA ASP A 64 11.08 -5.60 -10.51
C ASP A 64 12.46 -4.99 -10.80
N SER A 65 12.50 -3.92 -11.61
CA SER A 65 13.74 -3.23 -11.96
C SER A 65 14.32 -2.39 -10.82
N GLN A 66 13.52 -2.08 -9.81
CA GLN A 66 13.93 -1.26 -8.67
C GLN A 66 13.37 -1.87 -7.38
N PRO A 67 13.88 -3.04 -6.96
CA PRO A 67 13.28 -3.80 -5.86
C PRO A 67 13.38 -3.13 -4.48
N ASP A 68 14.26 -2.14 -4.32
CA ASP A 68 14.45 -1.44 -3.06
C ASP A 68 13.66 -0.12 -2.96
N ILE A 69 12.91 0.22 -4.00
CA ILE A 69 12.13 1.46 -4.06
C ILE A 69 10.64 1.12 -4.04
N VAL A 70 9.90 1.81 -3.16
CA VAL A 70 8.45 1.67 -3.05
C VAL A 70 7.80 2.96 -3.55
N GLY A 71 7.01 2.86 -4.61
CA GLY A 71 6.14 3.95 -5.04
C GLY A 71 4.85 3.91 -4.24
N VAL A 72 4.41 5.06 -3.74
CA VAL A 72 3.17 5.18 -2.96
C VAL A 72 2.19 6.06 -3.72
N GLY A 73 0.98 5.55 -3.90
CA GLY A 73 -0.09 6.28 -4.57
C GLY A 73 -1.40 6.16 -3.82
N ILE A 74 -2.32 7.07 -4.12
CA ILE A 74 -3.68 7.04 -3.61
C ILE A 74 -4.64 6.84 -4.77
N GLY A 75 -5.48 5.81 -4.69
CA GLY A 75 -6.54 5.57 -5.65
C GLY A 75 -7.86 6.07 -5.10
N ILE A 76 -8.62 6.77 -5.94
CA ILE A 76 -9.94 7.32 -5.63
C ILE A 76 -10.95 6.68 -6.56
N ASN A 77 -12.23 6.65 -6.18
CA ASN A 77 -13.31 6.05 -6.97
C ASN A 77 -13.04 4.57 -7.29
N GLY A 78 -12.72 3.79 -6.25
CA GLY A 78 -12.43 2.37 -6.42
C GLY A 78 -11.08 2.09 -7.07
N GLY A 79 -10.18 3.09 -7.09
CA GLY A 79 -8.84 2.96 -7.66
C GLY A 79 -8.75 3.33 -9.12
N GLU A 80 -9.82 3.89 -9.72
CA GLU A 80 -9.79 4.33 -11.11
C GLU A 80 -8.87 5.53 -11.32
N ASP A 81 -8.85 6.45 -10.34
CA ASP A 81 -8.02 7.65 -10.38
C ASP A 81 -6.85 7.48 -9.40
N LEU A 82 -5.70 7.10 -9.92
CA LEU A 82 -4.50 6.89 -9.11
C LEU A 82 -3.59 8.11 -9.19
N SER A 83 -3.27 8.68 -8.04
CA SER A 83 -2.33 9.80 -7.92
C SER A 83 -1.10 9.36 -7.14
N LEU A 84 0.08 9.65 -7.67
CA LEU A 84 1.34 9.32 -7.01
C LEU A 84 1.60 10.29 -5.86
N LEU A 85 1.84 9.76 -4.67
CA LEU A 85 2.16 10.54 -3.47
C LEU A 85 3.66 10.72 -3.27
N GLY A 86 4.47 9.74 -3.67
CA GLY A 86 5.92 9.80 -3.52
C GLY A 86 6.59 8.46 -3.68
N GLN A 87 7.89 8.45 -3.49
CA GLN A 87 8.72 7.26 -3.52
C GLN A 87 9.58 7.22 -2.26
N TYR A 88 9.79 6.01 -1.75
CA TYR A 88 10.57 5.78 -0.53
C TYR A 88 11.48 4.57 -0.74
N GLU A 89 12.63 4.56 -0.09
CA GLU A 89 13.41 3.33 0.02
C GLU A 89 12.67 2.36 0.94
N LEU A 90 12.66 1.09 0.60
CA LEU A 90 11.93 0.07 1.36
C LEU A 90 12.34 0.08 2.84
N ASN A 91 13.63 0.24 3.15
CA ASN A 91 14.13 0.27 4.52
C ASN A 91 13.73 1.53 5.29
N GLN A 92 13.26 2.56 4.61
CA GLN A 92 12.77 3.79 5.25
C GLN A 92 11.27 3.75 5.49
N LEU A 93 10.58 2.81 4.86
CA LEU A 93 9.13 2.66 4.98
C LEU A 93 8.79 1.78 6.18
N THR A 94 8.94 2.35 7.37
CA THR A 94 8.68 1.67 8.63
C THR A 94 7.18 1.57 8.89
N THR A 95 6.81 0.73 9.87
CA THR A 95 5.42 0.63 10.32
C THR A 95 4.85 2.00 10.71
N ALA A 96 5.62 2.79 11.46
CA ALA A 96 5.20 4.14 11.87
C ALA A 96 4.98 5.06 10.67
N LYS A 97 5.84 4.98 9.66
CA LYS A 97 5.69 5.78 8.44
C LYS A 97 4.43 5.39 7.67
N VAL A 98 4.13 4.10 7.57
CA VAL A 98 2.92 3.63 6.91
C VAL A 98 1.67 4.07 7.68
N VAL A 99 1.69 4.01 9.02
CA VAL A 99 0.58 4.53 9.83
C VAL A 99 0.34 6.01 9.54
N ASN A 100 1.41 6.81 9.44
CA ASN A 100 1.29 8.23 9.10
C ASN A 100 0.63 8.42 7.73
N LEU A 101 1.02 7.62 6.74
CA LEU A 101 0.41 7.67 5.41
C LEU A 101 -1.07 7.30 5.45
N LEU A 102 -1.45 6.32 6.28
CA LEU A 102 -2.86 5.98 6.49
C LEU A 102 -3.63 7.13 7.13
N GLU A 103 -3.04 7.77 8.14
CA GLU A 103 -3.67 8.90 8.83
C GLU A 103 -3.85 10.11 7.91
N GLU A 104 -2.89 10.36 7.02
CA GLU A 104 -2.95 11.47 6.08
C GLU A 104 -3.97 11.25 4.96
N ASN A 105 -4.20 10.00 4.56
CA ASN A 105 -4.93 9.69 3.34
C ASN A 105 -6.25 8.93 3.53
N LEU A 106 -6.40 8.17 4.61
CA LEU A 106 -7.56 7.31 4.83
C LEU A 106 -8.38 7.66 6.07
N LEU A 107 -8.32 8.89 6.50
CA LEU A 107 -9.20 9.40 7.56
C LEU A 107 -10.23 10.36 7.02
#